data_e903a44ab613d34f306a16a4747a28f1
#
_entry.id   e903a44ab613d34f306a16a4747a28f1
#
_cell.length_a   1.000
_cell.length_b   1.000
_cell.length_c   1.000
_cell.angle_alpha   90.00
_cell.angle_beta   90.00
_cell.angle_gamma   90.00
#
_symmetry.space_group_name_H-M   'P 1'
#
loop_
_entity.id
_entity.type
_entity.pdbx_description
1 polymer ?
#
loop_
_entity_poly.entity_id
_entity_poly.type
_entity_poly.pdbx_seq_one_letter_code
_entity_poly.pdbx_strand_id
1 'polypeptide(L)'
;LEVGAREVHTSVETEPGGAARDVAVRAALEAAGVAWVATGSPYAVTPGRVRNASGDGYRVFTPFLRAWRTHGWRGPAVEPGPLALANAPSDASAWDTVDAALAACPIELPPAGEEAALARWEEFQSKELARYDENRDLPAVDGTSRLSAYLKFGVLHPRTLLADLAGRQGDGAQRFITELAWREFYADVLHHHPGSLASDLNPLEVAYDEPDARFEAWREGRTGYPIVDAGMRQLLASGWIHNRVRMITASFLTKDLHVWWPHGAEHFLAHLIDGDLASNSHGWQWVAGTGTDAAPYFRVFNPISQGERFDPDGEYVRRWIPELAHLAGAAAHRPWQVPDGYAHGYPVRIVDHAAERVEALARYERARLSRSDRARRQL
;
A
#
# COMPACT_ATOMS: atom_id res chain seq x y z
N LEU A 1 -13.38 -5.80 33.27
CA LEU A 1 -14.11 -6.10 34.51
C LEU A 1 -13.17 -6.17 35.74
N GLU A 2 -12.01 -6.78 35.65
CA GLU A 2 -11.03 -6.93 36.74
C GLU A 2 -10.55 -5.60 37.32
N VAL A 3 -10.42 -4.57 36.49
CA VAL A 3 -9.98 -3.22 36.89
C VAL A 3 -11.13 -2.28 37.22
N GLY A 4 -12.40 -2.75 37.21
CA GLY A 4 -13.57 -1.94 37.49
C GLY A 4 -13.83 -0.81 36.48
N ALA A 5 -13.42 -0.99 35.25
CA ALA A 5 -13.63 -0.01 34.17
C ALA A 5 -15.14 0.24 33.95
N ARG A 6 -15.52 1.48 33.79
CA ARG A 6 -16.90 1.93 33.49
C ARG A 6 -17.07 2.23 31.99
N GLU A 7 -15.99 2.57 31.33
CA GLU A 7 -15.95 2.95 29.91
C GLU A 7 -14.72 2.36 29.24
N VAL A 8 -14.87 1.97 27.98
CA VAL A 8 -13.77 1.59 27.08
C VAL A 8 -13.77 2.58 25.91
N HIS A 9 -12.68 3.31 25.77
CA HIS A 9 -12.46 4.26 24.67
C HIS A 9 -11.64 3.63 23.55
N THR A 10 -12.07 3.83 22.32
CA THR A 10 -11.40 3.30 21.13
C THR A 10 -11.52 4.23 19.94
N SER A 11 -10.68 4.07 18.95
CA SER A 11 -10.87 4.66 17.62
C SER A 11 -11.96 3.89 16.86
N VAL A 12 -12.67 4.60 15.96
CA VAL A 12 -13.64 3.96 15.07
C VAL A 12 -12.86 3.11 14.05
N GLU A 13 -13.19 1.82 14.04
CA GLU A 13 -12.66 0.91 13.04
C GLU A 13 -13.54 0.94 11.78
N THR A 14 -12.91 1.06 10.62
CA THR A 14 -13.59 1.18 9.32
C THR A 14 -13.28 0.03 8.35
N GLU A 15 -12.28 -0.79 8.66
CA GLU A 15 -12.01 -2.01 7.90
C GLU A 15 -13.06 -3.08 8.25
N PRO A 16 -13.61 -3.83 7.26
CA PRO A 16 -14.76 -4.73 7.49
C PRO A 16 -14.58 -5.74 8.63
N GLY A 17 -13.40 -6.38 8.71
CA GLY A 17 -13.10 -7.36 9.75
C GLY A 17 -13.00 -6.74 11.15
N GLY A 18 -12.34 -5.61 11.25
CA GLY A 18 -12.21 -4.86 12.50
C GLY A 18 -13.55 -4.29 12.96
N ALA A 19 -14.36 -3.74 12.06
CA ALA A 19 -15.70 -3.25 12.36
C ALA A 19 -16.61 -4.37 12.90
N ALA A 20 -16.56 -5.57 12.31
CA ALA A 20 -17.30 -6.73 12.79
C ALA A 20 -16.85 -7.17 14.21
N ARG A 21 -15.55 -7.16 14.47
CA ARG A 21 -14.99 -7.40 15.82
C ARG A 21 -15.51 -6.37 16.81
N ASP A 22 -15.49 -5.09 16.47
CA ASP A 22 -15.90 -3.99 17.34
C ASP A 22 -17.38 -4.08 17.71
N VAL A 23 -18.25 -4.54 16.79
CA VAL A 23 -19.66 -4.83 17.09
C VAL A 23 -19.79 -5.91 18.16
N ALA A 24 -19.04 -7.01 18.06
CA ALA A 24 -19.07 -8.11 19.04
C ALA A 24 -18.52 -7.67 20.40
N VAL A 25 -17.40 -6.94 20.43
CA VAL A 25 -16.79 -6.42 21.67
C VAL A 25 -17.71 -5.43 22.36
N ARG A 26 -18.31 -4.53 21.61
CA ARG A 26 -19.29 -3.56 22.12
C ARG A 26 -20.47 -4.26 22.79
N ALA A 27 -21.06 -5.26 22.14
CA ALA A 27 -22.19 -6.01 22.69
C ALA A 27 -21.81 -6.72 24.01
N ALA A 28 -20.60 -7.29 24.09
CA ALA A 28 -20.11 -7.93 25.31
C ALA A 28 -19.88 -6.93 26.45
N LEU A 29 -19.35 -5.75 26.17
CA LEU A 29 -19.14 -4.69 27.17
C LEU A 29 -20.47 -4.13 27.67
N GLU A 30 -21.41 -3.84 26.77
CA GLU A 30 -22.75 -3.35 27.13
C GLU A 30 -23.50 -4.37 28.00
N ALA A 31 -23.41 -5.67 27.71
CA ALA A 31 -23.97 -6.73 28.54
C ALA A 31 -23.34 -6.80 29.94
N ALA A 32 -22.09 -6.35 30.08
CA ALA A 32 -21.37 -6.26 31.37
C ALA A 32 -21.56 -4.89 32.07
N GLY A 33 -22.38 -3.99 31.53
CA GLY A 33 -22.60 -2.64 32.08
C GLY A 33 -21.45 -1.67 31.85
N VAL A 34 -20.57 -1.93 30.89
CA VAL A 34 -19.44 -1.07 30.55
C VAL A 34 -19.77 -0.30 29.25
N ALA A 35 -19.64 1.02 29.28
CA ALA A 35 -19.92 1.85 28.11
C ALA A 35 -18.82 1.71 27.05
N TRP A 36 -19.22 1.62 25.76
CA TRP A 36 -18.32 1.70 24.63
C TRP A 36 -18.32 3.11 24.06
N VAL A 37 -17.16 3.76 24.03
CA VAL A 37 -16.99 5.13 23.55
C VAL A 37 -16.02 5.14 22.39
N ALA A 38 -16.56 5.18 21.16
CA ALA A 38 -15.77 5.24 19.94
C ALA A 38 -15.57 6.69 19.50
N THR A 39 -14.31 7.16 19.44
CA THR A 39 -13.97 8.54 19.07
C THR A 39 -12.80 8.59 18.10
N GLY A 40 -12.94 9.44 17.06
CA GLY A 40 -11.88 9.60 16.06
C GLY A 40 -11.69 8.35 15.19
N SER A 41 -10.56 8.30 14.52
CA SER A 41 -10.13 7.18 13.66
C SER A 41 -8.63 7.31 13.41
N PRO A 42 -7.93 6.31 12.84
CA PRO A 42 -6.52 6.43 12.45
C PRO A 42 -6.30 7.30 11.20
N TYR A 43 -7.27 8.13 10.83
CA TYR A 43 -7.25 9.04 9.69
C TYR A 43 -7.48 10.48 10.14
N ALA A 44 -6.98 11.46 9.39
CA ALA A 44 -7.22 12.88 9.70
C ALA A 44 -8.71 13.22 9.64
N VAL A 45 -9.39 12.68 8.63
CA VAL A 45 -10.86 12.72 8.50
C VAL A 45 -11.38 11.28 8.50
N THR A 46 -12.27 10.97 9.44
CA THR A 46 -12.87 9.63 9.52
C THR A 46 -13.55 9.26 8.19
N PRO A 47 -13.29 8.07 7.62
CA PRO A 47 -13.94 7.59 6.41
C PRO A 47 -15.46 7.73 6.45
N GLY A 48 -16.09 8.05 5.33
CA GLY A 48 -17.53 8.31 5.21
C GLY A 48 -17.95 9.75 5.54
N ARG A 49 -17.02 10.63 5.96
CA ARG A 49 -17.36 12.04 6.25
C ARG A 49 -17.15 12.99 5.06
N VAL A 50 -16.26 12.65 4.15
CA VAL A 50 -16.03 13.43 2.91
C VAL A 50 -17.02 12.97 1.87
N ARG A 51 -18.05 13.76 1.59
CA ARG A 51 -19.16 13.38 0.69
C ARG A 51 -19.27 14.33 -0.48
N ASN A 52 -19.73 13.81 -1.61
CA ASN A 52 -20.05 14.58 -2.80
C ASN A 52 -21.43 15.28 -2.64
N ALA A 53 -21.84 16.05 -3.63
CA ALA A 53 -23.12 16.78 -3.59
C ALA A 53 -24.38 15.88 -3.48
N SER A 54 -24.28 14.60 -3.90
CA SER A 54 -25.35 13.60 -3.76
C SER A 54 -25.36 12.91 -2.39
N GLY A 55 -24.38 13.20 -1.52
CA GLY A 55 -24.23 12.55 -0.22
C GLY A 55 -23.43 11.23 -0.26
N ASP A 56 -22.92 10.84 -1.43
CA ASP A 56 -22.15 9.60 -1.65
C ASP A 56 -20.65 9.83 -1.45
N GLY A 57 -19.88 8.73 -1.36
CA GLY A 57 -18.43 8.76 -1.41
C GLY A 57 -17.88 9.12 -2.80
N TYR A 58 -16.62 9.53 -2.84
CA TYR A 58 -15.93 9.82 -4.10
C TYR A 58 -15.31 8.55 -4.69
N ARG A 59 -15.34 8.44 -6.03
CA ARG A 59 -14.64 7.38 -6.78
C ARG A 59 -13.46 7.91 -7.60
N VAL A 60 -13.22 9.23 -7.56
CA VAL A 60 -12.15 9.91 -8.28
C VAL A 60 -11.35 10.75 -7.29
N PHE A 61 -10.04 10.59 -7.31
CA PHE A 61 -9.16 11.18 -6.30
C PHE A 61 -9.15 12.71 -6.31
N THR A 62 -9.04 13.34 -7.49
CA THR A 62 -8.91 14.81 -7.58
C THR A 62 -10.07 15.56 -6.93
N PRO A 63 -11.35 15.23 -7.18
CA PRO A 63 -12.46 15.86 -6.46
C PRO A 63 -12.49 15.50 -4.98
N PHE A 64 -12.11 14.26 -4.58
CA PHE A 64 -11.96 13.89 -3.18
C PHE A 64 -10.94 14.78 -2.48
N LEU A 65 -9.74 14.95 -3.04
CA LEU A 65 -8.69 15.79 -2.46
C LEU A 65 -9.16 17.22 -2.19
N ARG A 66 -9.92 17.81 -3.12
CA ARG A 66 -10.50 19.16 -2.96
C ARG A 66 -11.51 19.18 -1.80
N ALA A 67 -12.42 18.22 -1.77
CA ALA A 67 -13.44 18.10 -0.73
C ALA A 67 -12.80 17.81 0.64
N TRP A 68 -11.81 16.93 0.72
CA TRP A 68 -11.05 16.62 1.91
C TRP A 68 -10.33 17.85 2.48
N ARG A 69 -9.67 18.63 1.64
CA ARG A 69 -9.04 19.89 2.04
C ARG A 69 -10.07 20.92 2.53
N THR A 70 -11.23 21.02 1.88
CA THR A 70 -12.33 21.93 2.27
C THR A 70 -12.98 21.50 3.57
N HIS A 71 -13.16 20.18 3.79
CA HIS A 71 -13.67 19.63 5.04
C HIS A 71 -12.75 20.01 6.22
N GLY A 72 -11.45 19.99 5.99
CA GLY A 72 -10.44 20.20 7.02
C GLY A 72 -10.44 19.08 8.07
N TRP A 73 -9.57 19.20 9.03
CA TRP A 73 -9.39 18.25 10.13
C TRP A 73 -9.08 18.98 11.44
N ARG A 74 -9.27 18.31 12.56
CA ARG A 74 -8.88 18.82 13.87
C ARG A 74 -7.36 18.82 14.01
N GLY A 75 -6.83 19.67 14.89
CA GLY A 75 -5.43 19.58 15.29
C GLY A 75 -5.07 18.21 15.92
N PRO A 76 -3.78 17.95 16.14
CA PRO A 76 -3.33 16.82 16.94
C PRO A 76 -4.00 16.80 18.31
N ALA A 77 -4.06 15.64 18.94
CA ALA A 77 -4.48 15.55 20.34
C ALA A 77 -3.47 16.29 21.21
N VAL A 78 -3.99 16.97 22.22
CA VAL A 78 -3.14 17.60 23.23
C VAL A 78 -2.69 16.53 24.20
N GLU A 79 -1.45 16.61 24.66
CA GLU A 79 -0.92 15.70 25.67
C GLU A 79 -1.81 15.75 26.93
N PRO A 80 -2.30 14.60 27.41
CA PRO A 80 -3.11 14.61 28.61
C PRO A 80 -2.24 15.03 29.81
N GLY A 81 -2.82 15.77 30.73
CA GLY A 81 -2.17 16.03 32.03
C GLY A 81 -1.88 14.74 32.80
N PRO A 82 -1.37 14.84 34.02
CA PRO A 82 -1.04 13.67 34.83
C PRO A 82 -2.21 12.69 34.92
N LEU A 83 -1.99 11.43 34.49
CA LEU A 83 -3.00 10.37 34.55
C LEU A 83 -2.85 9.57 35.84
N ALA A 84 -3.97 9.33 36.54
CA ALA A 84 -4.03 8.34 37.61
C ALA A 84 -4.25 6.94 37.02
N LEU A 85 -3.15 6.21 36.80
CA LEU A 85 -3.23 4.87 36.24
C LEU A 85 -3.68 3.87 37.32
N ALA A 86 -4.64 3.01 37.00
CA ALA A 86 -4.99 1.87 37.82
C ALA A 86 -3.87 0.83 37.83
N ASN A 87 -3.62 0.25 38.99
CA ASN A 87 -2.68 -0.88 39.09
C ASN A 87 -3.39 -2.13 38.57
N ALA A 88 -3.05 -2.56 37.36
CA ALA A 88 -3.60 -3.77 36.75
C ALA A 88 -2.59 -4.92 36.84
N PRO A 89 -3.07 -6.18 37.00
CA PRO A 89 -2.18 -7.34 36.88
C PRO A 89 -1.45 -7.34 35.53
N SER A 90 -0.16 -7.62 35.56
CA SER A 90 0.64 -7.81 34.33
C SER A 90 0.78 -9.31 34.06
N ASP A 91 0.49 -9.69 32.83
CA ASP A 91 0.78 -11.06 32.35
C ASP A 91 2.19 -11.09 31.72
N ALA A 92 3.15 -11.55 32.52
CA ALA A 92 4.54 -11.69 32.05
C ALA A 92 4.68 -12.67 30.88
N SER A 93 3.81 -13.70 30.78
CA SER A 93 3.87 -14.70 29.72
C SER A 93 3.49 -14.12 28.33
N ALA A 94 2.73 -13.03 28.31
CA ALA A 94 2.42 -12.32 27.07
C ALA A 94 3.69 -11.70 26.46
N TRP A 95 4.58 -11.17 27.29
CA TRP A 95 5.86 -10.61 26.82
C TRP A 95 6.81 -11.70 26.31
N ASP A 96 6.87 -12.86 26.95
CA ASP A 96 7.64 -14.02 26.48
C ASP A 96 7.19 -14.42 25.06
N THR A 97 5.88 -14.38 24.81
CA THR A 97 5.31 -14.65 23.46
C THR A 97 5.74 -13.61 22.42
N VAL A 98 5.72 -12.32 22.79
CA VAL A 98 6.18 -11.24 21.92
C VAL A 98 7.68 -11.36 21.61
N ASP A 99 8.49 -11.59 22.64
CA ASP A 99 9.94 -11.75 22.49
C ASP A 99 10.30 -12.95 21.62
N ALA A 100 9.60 -14.07 21.79
CA ALA A 100 9.77 -15.25 20.93
C ALA A 100 9.40 -14.96 19.46
N ALA A 101 8.32 -14.22 19.23
CA ALA A 101 7.91 -13.83 17.89
C ALA A 101 8.92 -12.88 17.24
N LEU A 102 9.45 -11.91 17.98
CA LEU A 102 10.50 -11.01 17.51
C LEU A 102 11.80 -11.76 17.18
N ALA A 103 12.20 -12.68 18.05
CA ALA A 103 13.40 -13.51 17.81
C ALA A 103 13.25 -14.43 16.58
N ALA A 104 12.03 -14.85 16.26
CA ALA A 104 11.75 -15.67 15.08
C ALA A 104 11.53 -14.84 13.79
N CYS A 105 11.47 -13.51 13.89
CA CYS A 105 11.23 -12.65 12.74
C CYS A 105 12.42 -12.72 11.76
N PRO A 106 12.22 -13.10 10.48
CA PRO A 106 13.32 -13.30 9.54
C PRO A 106 13.88 -11.99 8.95
N ILE A 107 13.24 -10.86 9.23
CA ILE A 107 13.62 -9.55 8.67
C ILE A 107 13.97 -8.57 9.78
N GLU A 108 14.78 -7.57 9.45
CA GLU A 108 15.04 -6.45 10.34
C GLU A 108 13.81 -5.52 10.36
N LEU A 109 13.23 -5.35 11.55
CA LEU A 109 12.09 -4.46 11.74
C LEU A 109 12.58 -3.02 12.02
N PRO A 110 11.83 -1.99 11.57
CA PRO A 110 12.14 -0.62 11.94
C PRO A 110 12.02 -0.41 13.46
N PRO A 111 12.73 0.56 14.03
CA PRO A 111 12.56 0.89 15.45
C PRO A 111 11.10 1.14 15.80
N ALA A 112 10.64 0.55 16.91
CA ALA A 112 9.23 0.64 17.31
C ALA A 112 8.99 1.86 18.21
N GLY A 113 7.71 2.28 18.30
CA GLY A 113 7.25 3.31 19.21
C GLY A 113 7.13 4.71 18.61
N GLU A 114 6.41 5.57 19.34
CA GLU A 114 6.09 6.93 18.89
C GLU A 114 7.35 7.80 18.76
N GLU A 115 8.29 7.68 19.70
CA GLU A 115 9.54 8.42 19.68
C GLU A 115 10.35 8.11 18.39
N ALA A 116 10.45 6.83 18.03
CA ALA A 116 11.13 6.42 16.79
C ALA A 116 10.39 6.94 15.54
N ALA A 117 9.07 6.92 15.56
CA ALA A 117 8.26 7.45 14.46
C ALA A 117 8.42 8.97 14.29
N LEU A 118 8.46 9.72 15.39
CA LEU A 118 8.68 11.17 15.38
C LEU A 118 10.10 11.51 14.94
N ALA A 119 11.12 10.79 15.42
CA ALA A 119 12.51 10.97 14.98
C ALA A 119 12.65 10.71 13.47
N ARG A 120 12.02 9.66 12.93
CA ARG A 120 12.02 9.40 11.48
C ARG A 120 11.30 10.51 10.71
N TRP A 121 10.20 11.04 11.22
CA TRP A 121 9.50 12.16 10.63
C TRP A 121 10.36 13.43 10.58
N GLU A 122 11.04 13.75 11.68
CA GLU A 122 11.93 14.90 11.78
C GLU A 122 13.12 14.79 10.82
N GLU A 123 13.73 13.59 10.73
CA GLU A 123 14.77 13.30 9.76
C GLU A 123 14.31 13.53 8.32
N PHE A 124 13.13 12.98 7.94
CA PHE A 124 12.57 13.15 6.62
C PHE A 124 12.27 14.63 6.31
N GLN A 125 11.70 15.37 7.26
CA GLN A 125 11.44 16.79 7.10
C GLN A 125 12.71 17.60 6.80
N SER A 126 13.79 17.26 7.48
CA SER A 126 15.06 18.02 7.38
C SER A 126 15.88 17.69 6.13
N LYS A 127 15.82 16.46 5.65
CA LYS A 127 16.67 15.95 4.56
C LYS A 127 15.96 15.83 3.22
N GLU A 128 14.74 15.31 3.21
CA GLU A 128 14.12 14.77 1.99
C GLU A 128 12.85 15.51 1.56
N LEU A 129 12.09 16.09 2.50
CA LEU A 129 10.77 16.66 2.22
C LEU A 129 10.80 17.73 1.12
N ALA A 130 11.84 18.56 1.08
CA ALA A 130 11.95 19.65 0.10
C ALA A 130 12.01 19.16 -1.35
N ARG A 131 12.55 17.93 -1.55
CA ARG A 131 12.72 17.29 -2.87
C ARG A 131 11.87 16.04 -3.02
N TYR A 132 10.87 15.87 -2.18
CA TYR A 132 10.05 14.67 -2.18
C TYR A 132 9.29 14.47 -3.51
N ASP A 133 8.82 15.53 -4.14
CA ASP A 133 8.16 15.48 -5.45
C ASP A 133 9.09 14.97 -6.57
N GLU A 134 10.39 15.26 -6.50
CA GLU A 134 11.40 14.77 -7.44
C GLU A 134 11.83 13.32 -7.14
N ASN A 135 12.12 13.02 -5.86
CA ASN A 135 12.79 11.78 -5.45
C ASN A 135 11.84 10.62 -5.15
N ARG A 136 10.56 10.90 -4.88
CA ARG A 136 9.58 9.89 -4.46
C ARG A 136 9.39 8.70 -5.40
N ASP A 137 9.77 8.85 -6.65
CA ASP A 137 9.62 7.82 -7.67
C ASP A 137 10.93 7.06 -7.97
N LEU A 138 12.04 7.43 -7.32
CA LEU A 138 13.37 6.86 -7.53
C LEU A 138 13.69 5.80 -6.45
N PRO A 139 13.57 4.49 -6.73
CA PRO A 139 13.71 3.46 -5.70
C PRO A 139 15.14 3.27 -5.18
N ALA A 140 16.15 3.73 -5.92
CA ALA A 140 17.54 3.72 -5.49
C ALA A 140 17.83 4.79 -4.43
N VAL A 141 17.06 5.88 -4.42
CA VAL A 141 17.21 7.02 -3.53
C VAL A 141 16.39 6.80 -2.25
N ASP A 142 16.96 7.06 -1.09
CA ASP A 142 16.21 7.07 0.18
C ASP A 142 15.43 8.39 0.32
N GLY A 143 14.53 8.65 -0.64
CA GLY A 143 13.74 9.89 -0.78
C GLY A 143 12.32 9.78 -0.24
N THR A 144 11.99 8.73 0.53
CA THR A 144 10.64 8.51 1.08
C THR A 144 10.65 8.55 2.61
N SER A 145 9.48 8.89 3.20
CA SER A 145 9.38 9.05 4.65
C SER A 145 9.54 7.76 5.45
N ARG A 146 9.27 6.60 4.85
CA ARG A 146 9.21 5.30 5.56
C ARG A 146 8.21 5.26 6.74
N LEU A 147 7.21 6.14 6.75
CA LEU A 147 6.24 6.25 7.85
C LEU A 147 5.02 5.33 7.70
N SER A 148 4.94 4.55 6.63
CA SER A 148 3.75 3.74 6.32
C SER A 148 3.39 2.74 7.42
N ALA A 149 4.37 2.05 8.01
CA ALA A 149 4.14 1.13 9.13
C ALA A 149 3.64 1.89 10.38
N TYR A 150 4.26 2.99 10.75
CA TYR A 150 3.84 3.80 11.90
C TYR A 150 2.42 4.35 11.76
N LEU A 151 2.05 4.76 10.54
CA LEU A 151 0.68 5.20 10.23
C LEU A 151 -0.32 4.03 10.22
N LYS A 152 0.08 2.84 9.74
CA LYS A 152 -0.78 1.64 9.73
C LYS A 152 -1.12 1.21 11.15
N PHE A 153 -0.13 1.15 12.03
CA PHE A 153 -0.31 0.73 13.43
C PHE A 153 -0.79 1.85 14.35
N GLY A 154 -1.02 3.06 13.82
CA GLY A 154 -1.50 4.20 14.61
C GLY A 154 -0.49 4.72 15.64
N VAL A 155 0.79 4.34 15.50
CA VAL A 155 1.90 4.85 16.32
C VAL A 155 2.08 6.35 16.08
N LEU A 156 1.86 6.79 14.84
CA LEU A 156 1.87 8.20 14.45
C LEU A 156 0.54 8.56 13.78
N HIS A 157 -0.10 9.61 14.27
CA HIS A 157 -1.37 10.05 13.71
C HIS A 157 -1.15 11.04 12.55
N PRO A 158 -1.87 10.93 11.41
CA PRO A 158 -1.67 11.83 10.25
C PRO A 158 -1.92 13.32 10.57
N ARG A 159 -2.71 13.65 11.59
CA ARG A 159 -2.92 15.04 12.02
C ARG A 159 -1.66 15.70 12.56
N THR A 160 -0.76 14.94 13.18
CA THR A 160 0.56 15.43 13.63
C THR A 160 1.37 15.89 12.41
N LEU A 161 1.47 15.03 11.39
CA LEU A 161 2.18 15.36 10.15
C LEU A 161 1.56 16.57 9.44
N LEU A 162 0.25 16.61 9.36
CA LEU A 162 -0.48 17.72 8.73
C LEU A 162 -0.36 19.03 9.48
N ALA A 163 -0.26 19.01 10.81
CA ALA A 163 -0.02 20.21 11.63
C ALA A 163 1.38 20.77 11.36
N ASP A 164 2.41 19.92 11.32
CA ASP A 164 3.78 20.32 11.03
C ASP A 164 3.96 20.84 9.59
N LEU A 165 3.12 20.38 8.67
CA LEU A 165 3.09 20.83 7.28
C LEU A 165 2.21 22.07 7.08
N ALA A 166 1.46 22.50 8.09
CA ALA A 166 0.59 23.66 7.98
C ALA A 166 1.38 24.93 7.65
N GLY A 167 1.02 25.58 6.54
CA GLY A 167 1.71 26.78 6.07
C GLY A 167 3.05 26.55 5.38
N ARG A 168 3.57 25.31 5.32
CA ARG A 168 4.78 25.02 4.53
C ARG A 168 4.49 25.17 3.04
N GLN A 169 5.37 25.91 2.38
CA GLN A 169 5.36 26.11 0.93
C GLN A 169 6.35 25.11 0.30
N GLY A 170 6.18 24.85 -1.01
CA GLY A 170 7.04 23.99 -1.80
C GLY A 170 6.34 22.72 -2.28
N ASP A 171 6.79 22.23 -3.45
CA ASP A 171 6.14 21.12 -4.16
C ASP A 171 6.26 19.80 -3.40
N GLY A 172 7.41 19.56 -2.74
CA GLY A 172 7.61 18.36 -1.94
C GLY A 172 6.63 18.24 -0.78
N ALA A 173 6.41 19.32 -0.01
CA ALA A 173 5.44 19.33 1.09
C ALA A 173 4.00 19.15 0.58
N GLN A 174 3.62 19.83 -0.49
CA GLN A 174 2.29 19.70 -1.09
C GLN A 174 2.07 18.30 -1.68
N ARG A 175 3.12 17.71 -2.26
CA ARG A 175 3.07 16.34 -2.74
C ARG A 175 2.90 15.36 -1.58
N PHE A 176 3.63 15.52 -0.48
CA PHE A 176 3.50 14.65 0.69
C PHE A 176 2.10 14.70 1.31
N ILE A 177 1.50 15.91 1.45
CA ILE A 177 0.09 16.07 1.86
C ILE A 177 -0.85 15.32 0.91
N THR A 178 -0.57 15.34 -0.39
CA THR A 178 -1.36 14.61 -1.39
C THR A 178 -1.27 13.10 -1.19
N GLU A 179 -0.11 12.56 -0.79
CA GLU A 179 0.03 11.13 -0.50
C GLU A 179 -0.69 10.71 0.79
N LEU A 180 -0.72 11.57 1.82
CA LEU A 180 -1.59 11.34 2.99
C LEU A 180 -3.07 11.29 2.58
N ALA A 181 -3.49 12.19 1.69
CA ALA A 181 -4.86 12.18 1.17
C ALA A 181 -5.19 10.93 0.34
N TRP A 182 -4.23 10.33 -0.39
CA TRP A 182 -4.42 9.05 -1.07
C TRP A 182 -4.75 7.91 -0.10
N ARG A 183 -4.04 7.84 1.04
CA ARG A 183 -4.33 6.87 2.10
C ARG A 183 -5.76 7.02 2.61
N GLU A 184 -6.19 8.25 2.85
CA GLU A 184 -7.55 8.55 3.31
C GLU A 184 -8.63 8.28 2.26
N PHE A 185 -8.31 8.57 0.99
CA PHE A 185 -9.21 8.26 -0.12
C PHE A 185 -9.49 6.77 -0.25
N TYR A 186 -8.46 5.93 -0.19
CA TYR A 186 -8.66 4.48 -0.27
C TYR A 186 -9.44 3.93 0.92
N ALA A 187 -9.21 4.46 2.12
CA ALA A 187 -10.00 4.10 3.30
C ALA A 187 -11.48 4.53 3.17
N ASP A 188 -11.75 5.72 2.60
CA ASP A 188 -13.10 6.21 2.32
C ASP A 188 -13.80 5.36 1.25
N VAL A 189 -13.08 4.96 0.20
CA VAL A 189 -13.61 4.04 -0.83
C VAL A 189 -13.95 2.68 -0.21
N LEU A 190 -13.08 2.10 0.61
CA LEU A 190 -13.36 0.82 1.28
C LEU A 190 -14.58 0.93 2.22
N HIS A 191 -14.70 2.04 2.95
CA HIS A 191 -15.85 2.29 3.83
C HIS A 191 -17.17 2.27 3.05
N HIS A 192 -17.22 2.91 1.88
CA HIS A 192 -18.42 2.94 1.03
C HIS A 192 -18.64 1.65 0.23
N HIS A 193 -17.58 0.89 -0.03
CA HIS A 193 -17.60 -0.32 -0.85
C HIS A 193 -16.82 -1.47 -0.20
N PRO A 194 -17.27 -2.00 0.95
CA PRO A 194 -16.51 -3.01 1.72
C PRO A 194 -16.22 -4.28 0.93
N GLY A 195 -17.07 -4.65 -0.04
CA GLY A 195 -16.83 -5.78 -0.94
C GLY A 195 -15.61 -5.58 -1.86
N SER A 196 -15.16 -4.35 -2.08
CA SER A 196 -13.99 -4.07 -2.90
C SER A 196 -12.66 -4.50 -2.26
N LEU A 197 -12.69 -5.00 -1.04
CA LEU A 197 -11.52 -5.58 -0.40
C LEU A 197 -10.98 -6.81 -1.15
N ALA A 198 -11.88 -7.65 -1.68
CA ALA A 198 -11.54 -8.93 -2.31
C ALA A 198 -12.18 -9.12 -3.71
N SER A 199 -12.88 -8.10 -4.23
CA SER A 199 -13.51 -8.13 -5.54
C SER A 199 -13.34 -6.80 -6.26
N ASP A 200 -13.47 -6.84 -7.57
CA ASP A 200 -13.34 -5.66 -8.41
C ASP A 200 -14.39 -4.59 -8.05
N LEU A 201 -13.95 -3.36 -7.79
CA LEU A 201 -14.83 -2.21 -7.60
C LEU A 201 -15.59 -1.88 -8.90
N ASN A 202 -14.91 -1.99 -10.03
CA ASN A 202 -15.47 -1.84 -11.37
C ASN A 202 -15.11 -3.09 -12.20
N PRO A 203 -15.92 -4.17 -12.13
CA PRO A 203 -15.63 -5.41 -12.83
C PRO A 203 -15.48 -5.20 -14.34
N LEU A 204 -14.38 -5.67 -14.90
CA LEU A 204 -14.12 -5.64 -16.35
C LEU A 204 -14.38 -6.99 -17.01
N GLU A 205 -14.54 -8.06 -16.24
CA GLU A 205 -14.74 -9.44 -16.71
C GLU A 205 -13.62 -9.91 -17.67
N VAL A 206 -12.40 -9.44 -17.42
CA VAL A 206 -11.22 -9.92 -18.14
C VAL A 206 -10.97 -11.37 -17.74
N ALA A 207 -10.69 -12.24 -18.71
CA ALA A 207 -10.28 -13.61 -18.43
C ALA A 207 -8.88 -13.62 -17.83
N TYR A 208 -8.75 -14.20 -16.65
CA TYR A 208 -7.47 -14.41 -15.97
C TYR A 208 -7.04 -15.86 -16.05
N ASP A 209 -5.75 -16.10 -15.97
CA ASP A 209 -5.16 -17.42 -15.88
C ASP A 209 -5.04 -17.83 -14.42
N GLU A 210 -5.10 -19.14 -14.15
CA GLU A 210 -4.82 -19.69 -12.83
C GLU A 210 -3.34 -19.54 -12.49
N PRO A 211 -2.98 -19.28 -11.22
CA PRO A 211 -1.60 -19.26 -10.77
C PRO A 211 -0.84 -20.54 -11.14
N ASP A 212 0.32 -20.39 -11.74
CA ASP A 212 1.20 -21.48 -12.20
C ASP A 212 2.66 -21.26 -11.76
N ALA A 213 3.61 -21.99 -12.35
CA ALA A 213 5.04 -21.84 -12.06
C ALA A 213 5.58 -20.42 -12.35
N ARG A 214 4.95 -19.64 -13.24
CA ARG A 214 5.33 -18.26 -13.53
C ARG A 214 4.91 -17.34 -12.37
N PHE A 215 3.78 -17.62 -11.73
CA PHE A 215 3.36 -16.93 -10.50
C PHE A 215 4.34 -17.19 -9.35
N GLU A 216 4.81 -18.44 -9.17
CA GLU A 216 5.84 -18.73 -8.18
C GLU A 216 7.17 -18.02 -8.48
N ALA A 217 7.58 -17.98 -9.76
CA ALA A 217 8.76 -17.23 -10.16
C ALA A 217 8.61 -15.72 -9.85
N TRP A 218 7.41 -15.14 -10.03
CA TRP A 218 7.13 -13.76 -9.64
C TRP A 218 7.22 -13.58 -8.12
N ARG A 219 6.59 -14.44 -7.33
CA ARG A 219 6.65 -14.39 -5.86
C ARG A 219 8.08 -14.38 -5.33
N GLU A 220 8.96 -15.16 -5.94
CA GLU A 220 10.35 -15.35 -5.51
C GLU A 220 11.33 -14.35 -6.17
N GLY A 221 10.86 -13.44 -7.03
CA GLY A 221 11.73 -12.51 -7.75
C GLY A 221 12.69 -13.20 -8.70
N ARG A 222 12.16 -14.10 -9.53
CA ARG A 222 12.90 -14.90 -10.52
C ARG A 222 12.26 -14.87 -11.92
N THR A 223 11.64 -13.74 -12.29
CA THR A 223 10.94 -13.57 -13.57
C THR A 223 11.88 -13.35 -14.76
N GLY A 224 13.14 -12.98 -14.51
CA GLY A 224 14.07 -12.54 -15.53
C GLY A 224 13.84 -11.07 -15.98
N TYR A 225 13.00 -10.32 -15.26
CA TYR A 225 12.80 -8.88 -15.42
C TYR A 225 13.37 -8.15 -14.23
N PRO A 226 14.56 -7.51 -14.36
CA PRO A 226 15.34 -7.07 -13.20
C PRO A 226 14.60 -6.15 -12.23
N ILE A 227 13.85 -5.17 -12.71
CA ILE A 227 13.11 -4.25 -11.82
C ILE A 227 11.97 -4.95 -11.07
N VAL A 228 11.33 -5.96 -11.67
CA VAL A 228 10.29 -6.78 -11.04
C VAL A 228 10.92 -7.65 -9.97
N ASP A 229 11.99 -8.36 -10.31
CA ASP A 229 12.69 -9.28 -9.42
C ASP A 229 13.31 -8.53 -8.23
N ALA A 230 13.93 -7.37 -8.46
CA ALA A 230 14.45 -6.51 -7.40
C ALA A 230 13.36 -6.08 -6.42
N GLY A 231 12.17 -5.75 -6.92
CA GLY A 231 11.02 -5.39 -6.09
C GLY A 231 10.55 -6.54 -5.22
N MET A 232 10.37 -7.71 -5.79
CA MET A 232 9.90 -8.89 -5.04
C MET A 232 10.94 -9.35 -4.02
N ARG A 233 12.23 -9.33 -4.36
CA ARG A 233 13.32 -9.64 -3.41
C ARG A 233 13.43 -8.61 -2.29
N GLN A 234 13.22 -7.32 -2.57
CA GLN A 234 13.14 -6.29 -1.53
C GLN A 234 11.99 -6.58 -0.55
N LEU A 235 10.81 -6.92 -1.08
CA LEU A 235 9.65 -7.28 -0.26
C LEU A 235 9.98 -8.42 0.70
N LEU A 236 10.52 -9.52 0.17
CA LEU A 236 10.85 -10.72 0.95
C LEU A 236 11.95 -10.46 1.99
N ALA A 237 12.95 -9.64 1.65
CA ALA A 237 14.10 -9.39 2.51
C ALA A 237 13.86 -8.33 3.59
N SER A 238 12.95 -7.37 3.36
CA SER A 238 12.77 -6.23 4.26
C SER A 238 11.33 -5.99 4.73
N GLY A 239 10.36 -6.78 4.26
CA GLY A 239 8.95 -6.53 4.55
C GLY A 239 8.43 -5.21 3.99
N TRP A 240 9.16 -4.59 3.09
CA TRP A 240 8.80 -3.31 2.49
C TRP A 240 9.21 -3.26 1.01
N ILE A 241 8.47 -2.54 0.20
CA ILE A 241 8.77 -2.33 -1.22
C ILE A 241 8.39 -0.91 -1.60
N HIS A 242 9.25 -0.25 -2.37
CA HIS A 242 9.03 1.11 -2.85
C HIS A 242 7.73 1.23 -3.67
N ASN A 243 6.93 2.30 -3.45
CA ASN A 243 5.61 2.43 -4.11
C ASN A 243 5.66 2.32 -5.63
N ARG A 244 6.63 2.97 -6.29
CA ARG A 244 6.78 2.86 -7.75
C ARG A 244 7.00 1.42 -8.19
N VAL A 245 7.76 0.66 -7.42
CA VAL A 245 8.04 -0.75 -7.72
C VAL A 245 6.83 -1.64 -7.43
N ARG A 246 6.03 -1.34 -6.38
CA ARG A 246 4.73 -2.02 -6.17
C ARG A 246 3.86 -1.95 -7.41
N MET A 247 3.78 -0.78 -8.05
CA MET A 247 2.99 -0.61 -9.28
C MET A 247 3.55 -1.42 -10.46
N ILE A 248 4.87 -1.48 -10.60
CA ILE A 248 5.54 -2.22 -11.70
C ILE A 248 5.33 -3.74 -11.52
N THR A 249 5.57 -4.25 -10.31
CA THR A 249 5.40 -5.68 -9.99
C THR A 249 3.94 -6.12 -10.09
N ALA A 250 2.99 -5.27 -9.68
CA ALA A 250 1.56 -5.53 -9.82
C ALA A 250 1.10 -5.51 -11.28
N SER A 251 1.63 -4.58 -12.09
CA SER A 251 1.35 -4.54 -13.53
C SER A 251 1.86 -5.80 -14.22
N PHE A 252 3.07 -6.24 -13.88
CA PHE A 252 3.63 -7.47 -14.44
C PHE A 252 2.75 -8.68 -14.13
N LEU A 253 2.35 -8.85 -12.87
CA LEU A 253 1.46 -9.96 -12.50
C LEU A 253 0.14 -9.93 -13.28
N THR A 254 -0.52 -8.79 -13.33
CA THR A 254 -1.88 -8.70 -13.89
C THR A 254 -1.93 -8.62 -15.41
N LYS A 255 -0.84 -8.16 -16.07
CA LYS A 255 -0.81 -7.87 -17.51
C LYS A 255 0.14 -8.76 -18.30
N ASP A 256 1.24 -9.19 -17.70
CA ASP A 256 2.23 -10.07 -18.36
C ASP A 256 2.03 -11.53 -17.96
N LEU A 257 1.57 -11.80 -16.74
CA LEU A 257 1.22 -13.16 -16.30
C LEU A 257 -0.29 -13.41 -16.30
N HIS A 258 -1.10 -12.40 -16.54
CA HIS A 258 -2.57 -12.48 -16.60
C HIS A 258 -3.23 -13.10 -15.36
N VAL A 259 -2.59 -13.00 -14.20
CA VAL A 259 -3.12 -13.51 -12.93
C VAL A 259 -3.99 -12.44 -12.27
N TRP A 260 -5.12 -12.86 -11.68
CA TRP A 260 -6.03 -11.95 -11.01
C TRP A 260 -5.39 -11.27 -9.79
N TRP A 261 -5.60 -9.98 -9.65
CA TRP A 261 -4.93 -9.14 -8.67
C TRP A 261 -5.00 -9.61 -7.20
N PRO A 262 -6.08 -10.25 -6.69
CA PRO A 262 -6.13 -10.69 -5.29
C PRO A 262 -5.01 -11.64 -4.91
N HIS A 263 -4.54 -12.51 -5.80
CA HIS A 263 -3.40 -13.40 -5.53
C HIS A 263 -2.12 -12.62 -5.19
N GLY A 264 -1.87 -11.53 -5.95
CA GLY A 264 -0.73 -10.66 -5.66
C GLY A 264 -0.94 -9.80 -4.41
N ALA A 265 -2.16 -9.31 -4.20
CA ALA A 265 -2.51 -8.51 -3.01
C ALA A 265 -2.38 -9.32 -1.71
N GLU A 266 -2.77 -10.60 -1.72
CA GLU A 266 -2.59 -11.53 -0.60
C GLU A 266 -1.10 -11.77 -0.32
N HIS A 267 -0.32 -12.02 -1.37
CA HIS A 267 1.13 -12.20 -1.22
C HIS A 267 1.80 -10.95 -0.63
N PHE A 268 1.39 -9.75 -1.05
CA PHE A 268 1.89 -8.51 -0.47
C PHE A 268 1.51 -8.38 1.00
N LEU A 269 0.25 -8.61 1.36
CA LEU A 269 -0.20 -8.53 2.77
C LEU A 269 0.52 -9.53 3.67
N ALA A 270 0.86 -10.71 3.17
CA ALA A 270 1.60 -11.72 3.92
C ALA A 270 3.04 -11.30 4.26
N HIS A 271 3.63 -10.38 3.50
CA HIS A 271 5.04 -9.99 3.66
C HIS A 271 5.25 -8.53 4.08
N LEU A 272 4.26 -7.64 3.85
CA LEU A 272 4.39 -6.22 4.15
C LEU A 272 4.23 -5.92 5.64
N ILE A 273 5.22 -5.27 6.25
CA ILE A 273 5.13 -4.71 7.60
C ILE A 273 4.16 -3.51 7.67
N ASP A 274 3.87 -2.88 6.54
CA ASP A 274 2.96 -1.74 6.41
C ASP A 274 1.63 -2.12 5.73
N GLY A 275 1.28 -3.41 5.74
CA GLY A 275 0.13 -3.95 5.04
C GLY A 275 -1.19 -3.31 5.46
N ASP A 276 -1.64 -2.29 4.72
CA ASP A 276 -2.92 -1.61 4.89
C ASP A 276 -3.93 -2.16 3.89
N LEU A 277 -5.05 -2.70 4.38
CA LEU A 277 -6.04 -3.38 3.53
C LEU A 277 -6.62 -2.47 2.44
N ALA A 278 -6.97 -1.23 2.80
CA ALA A 278 -7.56 -0.30 1.86
C ALA A 278 -6.54 0.12 0.78
N SER A 279 -5.35 0.54 1.20
CA SER A 279 -4.29 0.98 0.28
C SER A 279 -3.79 -0.16 -0.61
N ASN A 280 -3.64 -1.37 -0.05
CA ASN A 280 -3.20 -2.53 -0.80
C ASN A 280 -4.23 -2.93 -1.88
N SER A 281 -5.47 -3.22 -1.47
CA SER A 281 -6.49 -3.68 -2.42
C SER A 281 -6.81 -2.66 -3.51
N HIS A 282 -6.94 -1.37 -3.16
CA HIS A 282 -7.23 -0.36 -4.17
C HIS A 282 -6.02 0.04 -5.01
N GLY A 283 -4.81 -0.05 -4.46
CA GLY A 283 -3.57 0.09 -5.23
C GLY A 283 -3.42 -0.99 -6.31
N TRP A 284 -3.71 -2.25 -5.94
CA TRP A 284 -3.75 -3.38 -6.87
C TRP A 284 -4.83 -3.21 -7.94
N GLN A 285 -6.04 -2.85 -7.56
CA GLN A 285 -7.15 -2.60 -8.49
C GLN A 285 -6.89 -1.41 -9.41
N TRP A 286 -6.21 -0.36 -8.92
CA TRP A 286 -5.80 0.77 -9.75
C TRP A 286 -4.88 0.30 -10.89
N VAL A 287 -3.89 -0.55 -10.59
CA VAL A 287 -2.99 -1.14 -11.58
C VAL A 287 -3.73 -2.12 -12.48
N ALA A 288 -4.61 -2.96 -11.94
CA ALA A 288 -5.43 -3.90 -12.71
C ALA A 288 -6.40 -3.21 -13.67
N GLY A 289 -6.81 -1.97 -13.38
CA GLY A 289 -7.80 -1.20 -14.14
C GLY A 289 -9.25 -1.46 -13.69
N THR A 290 -9.44 -2.07 -12.54
CA THR A 290 -10.76 -2.42 -11.96
C THR A 290 -11.11 -1.58 -10.73
N GLY A 291 -10.24 -0.61 -10.37
CA GLY A 291 -10.38 0.24 -9.19
C GLY A 291 -10.96 1.61 -9.47
N THR A 292 -10.65 2.53 -8.56
CA THR A 292 -10.93 3.96 -8.65
C THR A 292 -10.00 4.64 -9.66
N ASP A 293 -10.37 5.82 -10.13
CA ASP A 293 -9.51 6.63 -11.00
C ASP A 293 -8.94 5.87 -12.21
N ALA A 294 -9.65 4.85 -12.67
CA ALA A 294 -9.23 4.04 -13.79
C ALA A 294 -8.92 4.94 -14.98
N ALA A 295 -7.71 4.80 -15.51
CA ALA A 295 -7.37 5.48 -16.75
C ALA A 295 -8.43 5.15 -17.81
N PRO A 296 -8.84 6.12 -18.66
CA PRO A 296 -9.87 5.92 -19.69
C PRO A 296 -9.48 4.83 -20.70
N TYR A 297 -8.24 4.38 -20.67
CA TYR A 297 -7.73 3.26 -21.45
C TYR A 297 -6.79 2.38 -20.63
N PHE A 298 -6.65 1.14 -21.05
CA PHE A 298 -5.90 0.14 -20.35
C PHE A 298 -4.38 0.37 -20.46
N ARG A 299 -3.70 0.57 -19.34
CA ARG A 299 -2.25 0.78 -19.28
C ARG A 299 -1.53 -0.51 -18.98
N VAL A 300 -0.60 -0.87 -19.84
CA VAL A 300 0.36 -1.96 -19.62
C VAL A 300 1.74 -1.33 -19.43
N PHE A 301 2.34 -1.52 -18.26
CA PHE A 301 3.68 -1.00 -17.99
C PHE A 301 4.71 -1.92 -18.64
N ASN A 302 5.63 -1.35 -19.41
CA ASN A 302 6.78 -2.11 -19.88
C ASN A 302 7.82 -2.15 -18.74
N PRO A 303 8.10 -3.31 -18.12
CA PRO A 303 8.98 -3.40 -16.96
C PRO A 303 10.40 -2.94 -17.26
N ILE A 304 10.88 -3.12 -18.50
CA ILE A 304 12.22 -2.71 -18.92
C ILE A 304 12.31 -1.18 -18.92
N SER A 305 11.41 -0.52 -19.64
CA SER A 305 11.42 0.95 -19.74
C SER A 305 11.06 1.63 -18.41
N GLN A 306 10.27 0.97 -17.54
CA GLN A 306 10.04 1.46 -16.18
C GLN A 306 11.31 1.37 -15.33
N GLY A 307 12.06 0.27 -15.44
CA GLY A 307 13.36 0.13 -14.77
C GLY A 307 14.34 1.21 -15.22
N GLU A 308 14.56 1.35 -16.52
CA GLU A 308 15.45 2.37 -17.08
C GLU A 308 15.06 3.80 -16.71
N ARG A 309 13.76 4.07 -16.58
CA ARG A 309 13.26 5.41 -16.22
C ARG A 309 13.47 5.75 -14.74
N PHE A 310 13.17 4.82 -13.84
CA PHE A 310 13.10 5.08 -12.41
C PHE A 310 14.35 4.61 -11.64
N ASP A 311 15.20 3.81 -12.26
CA ASP A 311 16.50 3.37 -11.78
C ASP A 311 17.54 3.45 -12.92
N PRO A 312 17.79 4.66 -13.49
CA PRO A 312 18.55 4.81 -14.73
C PRO A 312 19.98 4.25 -14.63
N ASP A 313 20.55 4.29 -13.45
CA ASP A 313 21.90 3.79 -13.18
C ASP A 313 21.93 2.31 -12.73
N GLY A 314 20.76 1.66 -12.60
CA GLY A 314 20.64 0.26 -12.19
C GLY A 314 21.07 -0.01 -10.73
N GLU A 315 21.12 1.02 -9.89
CA GLU A 315 21.59 0.89 -8.50
C GLU A 315 20.60 0.10 -7.64
N TYR A 316 19.30 0.34 -7.82
CA TYR A 316 18.27 -0.41 -7.13
C TYR A 316 18.29 -1.89 -7.54
N VAL A 317 18.38 -2.17 -8.84
CA VAL A 317 18.47 -3.53 -9.35
C VAL A 317 19.69 -4.24 -8.78
N ARG A 318 20.89 -3.64 -8.87
CA ARG A 318 22.13 -4.26 -8.35
C ARG A 318 22.10 -4.48 -6.84
N ARG A 319 21.41 -3.63 -6.09
CA ARG A 319 21.26 -3.78 -4.63
C ARG A 319 20.48 -5.04 -4.25
N TRP A 320 19.45 -5.37 -5.01
CA TRP A 320 18.54 -6.47 -4.69
C TRP A 320 18.77 -7.74 -5.51
N ILE A 321 19.60 -7.65 -6.55
CA ILE A 321 19.95 -8.78 -7.41
C ILE A 321 21.48 -8.91 -7.47
N PRO A 322 22.10 -9.63 -6.51
CA PRO A 322 23.55 -9.84 -6.48
C PRO A 322 24.11 -10.41 -7.77
N GLU A 323 23.35 -11.25 -8.48
CA GLU A 323 23.73 -11.86 -9.76
C GLU A 323 23.96 -10.81 -10.87
N LEU A 324 23.39 -9.61 -10.74
CA LEU A 324 23.57 -8.50 -11.68
C LEU A 324 24.48 -7.39 -11.16
N ALA A 325 25.10 -7.55 -9.98
CA ALA A 325 25.92 -6.53 -9.36
C ALA A 325 27.15 -6.11 -10.21
N HIS A 326 27.63 -6.99 -11.08
CA HIS A 326 28.74 -6.74 -11.98
C HIS A 326 28.39 -5.87 -13.19
N LEU A 327 27.09 -5.71 -13.53
CA LEU A 327 26.64 -4.93 -14.68
C LEU A 327 26.59 -3.45 -14.36
N ALA A 328 27.32 -2.64 -15.10
CA ALA A 328 27.34 -1.20 -14.89
C ALA A 328 26.13 -0.48 -15.48
N GLY A 329 25.61 0.54 -14.78
CA GLY A 329 24.59 1.45 -15.28
C GLY A 329 23.31 0.74 -15.76
N ALA A 330 22.75 1.23 -16.84
CA ALA A 330 21.51 0.70 -17.43
C ALA A 330 21.62 -0.75 -17.97
N ALA A 331 22.82 -1.30 -18.10
CA ALA A 331 23.02 -2.70 -18.52
C ALA A 331 22.36 -3.69 -17.53
N ALA A 332 22.26 -3.33 -16.26
CA ALA A 332 21.57 -4.12 -15.25
C ALA A 332 20.09 -4.37 -15.56
N HIS A 333 19.45 -3.51 -16.38
CA HIS A 333 18.05 -3.68 -16.80
C HIS A 333 17.88 -4.59 -18.01
N ARG A 334 18.98 -4.88 -18.74
CA ARG A 334 18.98 -5.69 -19.98
C ARG A 334 20.10 -6.73 -20.00
N PRO A 335 20.18 -7.64 -18.99
CA PRO A 335 21.26 -8.60 -18.92
C PRO A 335 21.39 -9.46 -20.20
N TRP A 336 20.30 -9.72 -20.91
CA TRP A 336 20.31 -10.47 -22.19
C TRP A 336 21.01 -9.73 -23.35
N GLN A 337 21.36 -8.47 -23.21
CA GLN A 337 22.10 -7.70 -24.22
C GLN A 337 23.59 -7.59 -23.92
N VAL A 338 24.04 -8.19 -22.82
CA VAL A 338 25.42 -8.12 -22.34
C VAL A 338 26.03 -9.52 -22.39
N PRO A 339 27.25 -9.73 -22.92
CA PRO A 339 27.83 -11.07 -23.09
C PRO A 339 27.92 -11.89 -21.79
N ASP A 340 28.16 -11.24 -20.65
CA ASP A 340 28.25 -11.84 -19.32
C ASP A 340 27.00 -11.61 -18.44
N GLY A 341 25.91 -11.14 -19.04
CA GLY A 341 24.70 -10.79 -18.32
C GLY A 341 24.06 -11.90 -17.50
N TYR A 342 24.34 -13.15 -17.85
CA TYR A 342 23.87 -14.35 -17.15
C TYR A 342 25.01 -15.12 -16.44
N ALA A 343 26.20 -14.56 -16.37
CA ALA A 343 27.39 -15.28 -15.87
C ALA A 343 27.25 -15.74 -14.41
N HIS A 344 26.43 -15.04 -13.60
CA HIS A 344 26.22 -15.35 -12.19
C HIS A 344 24.85 -16.00 -11.90
N GLY A 345 24.19 -16.58 -12.93
CA GLY A 345 23.00 -17.40 -12.76
C GLY A 345 21.70 -16.61 -12.62
N TYR A 346 21.64 -15.35 -13.04
CA TYR A 346 20.37 -14.63 -13.13
C TYR A 346 19.42 -15.35 -14.12
N PRO A 347 18.13 -15.53 -13.81
CA PRO A 347 17.21 -16.29 -14.64
C PRO A 347 16.90 -15.60 -15.97
N VAL A 348 16.60 -16.40 -17.00
CA VAL A 348 16.07 -15.89 -18.27
C VAL A 348 14.63 -15.44 -18.10
N ARG A 349 14.17 -14.56 -18.98
CA ARG A 349 12.78 -14.06 -18.96
C ARG A 349 11.78 -15.19 -19.14
N ILE A 350 10.79 -15.27 -18.25
CA ILE A 350 9.75 -16.31 -18.26
C ILE A 350 8.63 -16.05 -19.26
N VAL A 351 8.50 -14.83 -19.76
CA VAL A 351 7.53 -14.42 -20.79
C VAL A 351 8.16 -13.40 -21.74
N ASP A 352 7.56 -13.20 -22.91
CA ASP A 352 7.87 -12.08 -23.80
C ASP A 352 6.88 -10.93 -23.57
N HIS A 353 7.33 -9.86 -22.96
CA HIS A 353 6.48 -8.69 -22.64
C HIS A 353 5.74 -8.14 -23.87
N ALA A 354 6.35 -8.14 -25.06
CA ALA A 354 5.70 -7.58 -26.24
C ALA A 354 4.50 -8.44 -26.66
N ALA A 355 4.63 -9.76 -26.58
CA ALA A 355 3.54 -10.71 -26.84
C ALA A 355 2.45 -10.60 -25.77
N GLU A 356 2.83 -10.58 -24.48
CA GLU A 356 1.86 -10.52 -23.37
C GLU A 356 1.12 -9.18 -23.34
N ARG A 357 1.76 -8.08 -23.72
CA ARG A 357 1.08 -6.79 -23.88
C ARG A 357 -0.04 -6.84 -24.94
N VAL A 358 0.22 -7.52 -26.06
CA VAL A 358 -0.79 -7.70 -27.11
C VAL A 358 -1.96 -8.54 -26.59
N GLU A 359 -1.66 -9.64 -25.91
CA GLU A 359 -2.69 -10.52 -25.32
C GLU A 359 -3.50 -9.78 -24.23
N ALA A 360 -2.84 -9.02 -23.33
CA ALA A 360 -3.53 -8.23 -22.32
C ALA A 360 -4.54 -7.25 -22.95
N LEU A 361 -4.15 -6.55 -24.00
CA LEU A 361 -5.03 -5.63 -24.72
C LEU A 361 -6.17 -6.37 -25.43
N ALA A 362 -5.91 -7.54 -26.00
CA ALA A 362 -6.92 -8.37 -26.64
C ALA A 362 -7.95 -8.91 -25.62
N ARG A 363 -7.51 -9.37 -24.43
CA ARG A 363 -8.40 -9.78 -23.32
C ARG A 363 -9.29 -8.63 -22.87
N TYR A 364 -8.72 -7.44 -22.70
CA TYR A 364 -9.46 -6.24 -22.32
C TYR A 364 -10.51 -5.87 -23.37
N GLU A 365 -10.18 -5.89 -24.64
CA GLU A 365 -11.12 -5.55 -25.71
C GLU A 365 -12.26 -6.57 -25.80
N ARG A 366 -11.98 -7.87 -25.65
CA ARG A 366 -13.04 -8.91 -25.55
C ARG A 366 -13.99 -8.65 -24.39
N ALA A 367 -13.46 -8.33 -23.21
CA ALA A 367 -14.27 -8.02 -22.02
C ALA A 367 -15.16 -6.78 -22.23
N ARG A 368 -14.61 -5.73 -22.87
CA ARG A 368 -15.33 -4.50 -23.19
C ARG A 368 -16.49 -4.74 -24.16
N LEU A 369 -16.27 -5.53 -25.21
CA LEU A 369 -17.31 -5.88 -26.19
C LEU A 369 -18.44 -6.71 -25.55
N SER A 370 -18.10 -7.72 -24.75
CA SER A 370 -19.08 -8.54 -24.04
C SER A 370 -19.98 -7.71 -23.12
N ARG A 371 -19.42 -6.70 -22.45
CA ARG A 371 -20.18 -5.78 -21.59
C ARG A 371 -21.13 -4.89 -22.39
N SER A 372 -20.69 -4.38 -23.56
CA SER A 372 -21.53 -3.54 -24.41
C SER A 372 -22.69 -4.30 -25.01
N ASP A 373 -22.48 -5.57 -25.40
CA ASP A 373 -23.54 -6.43 -25.96
C ASP A 373 -24.59 -6.83 -24.91
N ARG A 374 -24.17 -7.07 -23.65
CA ARG A 374 -25.12 -7.31 -22.55
C ARG A 374 -25.96 -6.07 -22.25
N ALA A 375 -25.36 -4.89 -22.22
CA ALA A 375 -26.07 -3.65 -22.00
C ALA A 375 -27.13 -3.39 -23.11
N ARG A 376 -26.81 -3.71 -24.37
CA ARG A 376 -27.76 -3.60 -25.50
C ARG A 376 -28.91 -4.61 -25.47
N ARG A 377 -28.73 -5.78 -24.85
CA ARG A 377 -29.78 -6.81 -24.71
C ARG A 377 -30.73 -6.56 -23.54
N GLN A 378 -30.37 -5.65 -22.63
CA GLN A 378 -31.17 -5.28 -21.46
C GLN A 378 -32.02 -4.01 -21.68
N LEU A 379 -31.83 -3.33 -22.81
CA LEU A 379 -32.64 -2.21 -23.32
C LEU A 379 -33.69 -2.73 -24.33
#